data_f558a434701d69b5845a75b5d853f266
#
_entry.id   f558a434701d69b5845a75b5d853f266
#
_cell.length_a   1.000
_cell.length_b   1.000
_cell.length_c   1.000
_cell.angle_alpha   90.00
_cell.angle_beta   90.00
_cell.angle_gamma   90.00
#
_symmetry.space_group_name_H-M   'P 1'
#
loop_
_entity.id
_entity.type
_entity.pdbx_description
1 polymer ?
#
loop_
_entity_poly.entity_id
_entity_poly.type
_entity_poly.pdbx_seq_one_letter_code
_entity_poly.pdbx_strand_id
1 'polypeptide(L)'
;MGDAVLEWFDSHCHLQDEFDRPDDVPVEPHADRLAGAIARASEAGVSRLVCVGTGSASSAEAVALARGLRQPGGPAAAEGVAMWATIGLHPHNAVDGVDGLDALLTAELDLAVEPANRVVVGIGECGLDYHYDHSPRPVQREIFALQIELARRHDLALVVHTREAWDDTVDLLAANGVPDRTIIHCFTGGPDEARRCLDLGASLSFSGVVTFKNAEDVRQAAALCPLDRLLVETDSPFLTPVPHRGTPNEPSRVPLVGAAIAHARGMDTADVAAASTANARRAFGC
;
A
#
# COMPACT_ATOMS: atom_id res chain seq x y z
N MET A 1 13.29 3.89 -31.94
CA MET A 1 13.08 2.76 -31.02
C MET A 1 12.02 3.24 -30.09
N GLY A 2 10.83 2.61 -30.04
CA GLY A 2 9.85 2.97 -29.04
C GLY A 2 10.43 2.64 -27.66
N ASP A 3 10.36 3.59 -26.73
CA ASP A 3 10.78 3.34 -25.35
C ASP A 3 9.96 2.18 -24.82
N ALA A 4 10.63 1.16 -24.27
CA ALA A 4 9.94 0.04 -23.64
C ALA A 4 9.15 0.58 -22.44
N VAL A 5 7.87 0.22 -22.33
CA VAL A 5 7.05 0.59 -21.18
C VAL A 5 7.67 -0.08 -19.95
N LEU A 6 7.96 0.74 -18.91
CA LEU A 6 8.53 0.25 -17.66
C LEU A 6 7.47 -0.52 -16.88
N GLU A 7 7.86 -1.61 -16.22
CA GLU A 7 6.98 -2.37 -15.33
C GLU A 7 6.95 -1.74 -13.94
N TRP A 8 5.74 -1.51 -13.42
CA TRP A 8 5.50 -0.94 -12.10
C TRP A 8 4.64 -1.84 -11.23
N PHE A 9 4.86 -1.75 -9.94
CA PHE A 9 4.03 -2.34 -8.90
C PHE A 9 3.51 -1.21 -8.00
N ASP A 10 2.19 -1.00 -7.96
CA ASP A 10 1.56 -0.10 -6.99
C ASP A 10 1.37 -0.85 -5.67
N SER A 11 2.22 -0.55 -4.68
CA SER A 11 2.26 -1.31 -3.43
C SER A 11 1.14 -0.97 -2.45
N HIS A 12 0.32 0.06 -2.74
CA HIS A 12 -0.79 0.47 -1.87
C HIS A 12 -1.81 1.31 -2.63
N CYS A 13 -3.00 0.77 -2.79
CA CYS A 13 -4.16 1.50 -3.35
C CYS A 13 -5.45 1.05 -2.69
N HIS A 14 -6.50 1.87 -2.77
CA HIS A 14 -7.85 1.55 -2.34
C HIS A 14 -8.77 1.61 -3.55
N LEU A 15 -9.31 0.45 -3.94
CA LEU A 15 -10.17 0.29 -5.11
C LEU A 15 -11.58 -0.20 -4.73
N GLN A 16 -11.86 -0.24 -3.43
CA GLN A 16 -13.19 -0.56 -2.90
C GLN A 16 -14.19 0.54 -3.23
N ASP A 17 -15.48 0.20 -3.37
CA ASP A 17 -16.54 1.15 -3.76
C ASP A 17 -16.63 2.36 -2.82
N GLU A 18 -16.39 2.16 -1.52
CA GLU A 18 -16.45 3.24 -0.52
C GLU A 18 -15.41 4.35 -0.76
N PHE A 19 -14.25 4.02 -1.37
CA PHE A 19 -13.17 4.98 -1.64
C PHE A 19 -13.26 5.58 -3.05
N ASP A 20 -13.94 4.92 -3.98
CA ASP A 20 -13.97 5.29 -5.40
C ASP A 20 -15.20 6.12 -5.78
N ARG A 21 -15.86 6.78 -4.81
CA ARG A 21 -17.03 7.65 -5.06
C ARG A 21 -16.63 9.12 -5.08
N PRO A 22 -16.60 9.77 -6.25
CA PRO A 22 -16.53 11.22 -6.30
C PRO A 22 -17.88 11.83 -5.84
N ASP A 23 -17.82 12.81 -4.96
CA ASP A 23 -18.98 13.41 -4.28
C ASP A 23 -20.07 14.03 -5.19
N ASP A 24 -19.80 14.26 -6.49
CA ASP A 24 -20.68 15.07 -7.36
C ASP A 24 -20.88 14.55 -8.81
N VAL A 25 -20.63 13.28 -9.12
CA VAL A 25 -20.75 12.76 -10.50
C VAL A 25 -21.85 11.70 -10.60
N PRO A 26 -22.61 11.62 -11.73
CA PRO A 26 -23.53 10.51 -11.99
C PRO A 26 -22.78 9.19 -11.84
N VAL A 27 -23.28 8.34 -10.93
CA VAL A 27 -22.55 7.15 -10.46
C VAL A 27 -22.56 6.11 -11.57
N GLU A 28 -21.45 6.02 -12.32
CA GLU A 28 -21.15 4.80 -13.07
C GLU A 28 -21.07 3.61 -12.10
N PRO A 29 -21.47 2.41 -12.50
CA PRO A 29 -21.29 1.22 -11.67
C PRO A 29 -19.84 1.07 -11.26
N HIS A 30 -19.58 0.69 -10.00
CA HIS A 30 -18.21 0.49 -9.48
C HIS A 30 -17.39 -0.45 -10.38
N ALA A 31 -18.02 -1.52 -10.90
CA ALA A 31 -17.35 -2.46 -11.80
C ALA A 31 -16.77 -1.79 -13.07
N ASP A 32 -17.48 -0.82 -13.64
CA ASP A 32 -17.06 -0.12 -14.85
C ASP A 32 -15.91 0.87 -14.53
N ARG A 33 -16.00 1.57 -13.40
CA ARG A 33 -14.91 2.44 -12.91
C ARG A 33 -13.64 1.66 -12.64
N LEU A 34 -13.78 0.52 -11.94
CA LEU A 34 -12.67 -0.39 -11.66
C LEU A 34 -12.03 -0.92 -12.95
N ALA A 35 -12.83 -1.41 -13.89
CA ALA A 35 -12.33 -1.89 -15.18
C ALA A 35 -11.56 -0.80 -15.93
N GLY A 36 -12.08 0.43 -15.94
CA GLY A 36 -11.41 1.59 -16.53
C GLY A 36 -10.09 1.93 -15.84
N ALA A 37 -10.04 1.89 -14.49
CA ALA A 37 -8.82 2.15 -13.73
C ALA A 37 -7.75 1.06 -13.99
N ILE A 38 -8.15 -0.21 -14.08
CA ILE A 38 -7.24 -1.32 -14.39
C ILE A 38 -6.69 -1.20 -15.82
N ALA A 39 -7.53 -0.84 -16.82
CA ALA A 39 -7.07 -0.63 -18.19
C ALA A 39 -6.02 0.49 -18.27
N ARG A 40 -6.28 1.64 -17.63
CA ARG A 40 -5.32 2.75 -17.58
C ARG A 40 -4.04 2.39 -16.81
N ALA A 41 -4.13 1.58 -15.76
CA ALA A 41 -2.98 1.06 -15.04
C ALA A 41 -2.08 0.20 -15.97
N SER A 42 -2.69 -0.72 -16.71
CA SER A 42 -2.00 -1.54 -17.71
C SER A 42 -1.30 -0.70 -18.77
N GLU A 43 -2.00 0.28 -19.36
CA GLU A 43 -1.44 1.21 -20.36
C GLU A 43 -0.23 1.99 -19.81
N ALA A 44 -0.24 2.31 -18.50
CA ALA A 44 0.86 3.00 -17.81
C ALA A 44 2.00 2.05 -17.39
N GLY A 45 1.92 0.74 -17.68
CA GLY A 45 2.91 -0.26 -17.30
C GLY A 45 2.75 -0.78 -15.86
N VAL A 46 1.65 -0.49 -15.18
CA VAL A 46 1.38 -1.03 -13.85
C VAL A 46 0.81 -2.43 -14.00
N SER A 47 1.62 -3.44 -13.72
CA SER A 47 1.26 -4.85 -13.89
C SER A 47 0.78 -5.53 -12.59
N ARG A 48 0.99 -4.87 -11.44
CA ARG A 48 0.70 -5.42 -10.10
C ARG A 48 0.15 -4.36 -9.18
N LEU A 49 -0.84 -4.75 -8.36
CA LEU A 49 -1.51 -3.89 -7.38
C LEU A 49 -1.68 -4.61 -6.05
N VAL A 50 -1.57 -3.88 -4.95
CA VAL A 50 -2.07 -4.32 -3.64
C VAL A 50 -3.23 -3.43 -3.23
N CYS A 51 -4.44 -4.01 -3.19
CA CYS A 51 -5.64 -3.34 -2.68
C CYS A 51 -5.69 -3.51 -1.17
N VAL A 52 -5.73 -2.41 -0.44
CA VAL A 52 -5.49 -2.40 1.00
C VAL A 52 -6.79 -2.23 1.78
N GLY A 53 -7.05 -3.15 2.72
CA GLY A 53 -8.17 -3.08 3.64
C GLY A 53 -7.87 -2.17 4.82
N THR A 54 -8.89 -1.45 5.31
CA THR A 54 -8.80 -0.50 6.43
C THR A 54 -9.76 -0.82 7.58
N GLY A 55 -10.56 -1.87 7.41
CA GLY A 55 -11.55 -2.39 8.34
C GLY A 55 -12.10 -3.71 7.84
N SER A 56 -12.99 -4.36 8.59
CA SER A 56 -13.52 -5.69 8.22
C SER A 56 -14.25 -5.69 6.88
N ALA A 57 -15.08 -4.68 6.62
CA ALA A 57 -15.84 -4.58 5.36
C ALA A 57 -14.93 -4.30 4.17
N SER A 58 -14.07 -3.28 4.26
CA SER A 58 -13.14 -2.93 3.18
C SER A 58 -12.11 -4.02 2.91
N SER A 59 -11.66 -4.75 3.95
CA SER A 59 -10.79 -5.92 3.79
C SER A 59 -11.49 -7.05 3.01
N ALA A 60 -12.73 -7.36 3.35
CA ALA A 60 -13.51 -8.38 2.63
C ALA A 60 -13.72 -7.99 1.16
N GLU A 61 -14.00 -6.71 0.89
CA GLU A 61 -14.15 -6.21 -0.48
C GLU A 61 -12.81 -6.24 -1.24
N ALA A 62 -11.70 -5.80 -0.65
CA ALA A 62 -10.37 -5.88 -1.26
C ALA A 62 -10.02 -7.32 -1.67
N VAL A 63 -10.29 -8.29 -0.79
CA VAL A 63 -10.10 -9.71 -1.08
C VAL A 63 -10.99 -10.18 -2.24
N ALA A 64 -12.26 -9.78 -2.25
CA ALA A 64 -13.20 -10.14 -3.31
C ALA A 64 -12.76 -9.58 -4.67
N LEU A 65 -12.34 -8.31 -4.72
CA LEU A 65 -11.80 -7.65 -5.91
C LEU A 65 -10.55 -8.37 -6.43
N ALA A 66 -9.57 -8.61 -5.56
CA ALA A 66 -8.34 -9.28 -5.92
C ALA A 66 -8.58 -10.72 -6.43
N ARG A 67 -9.53 -11.43 -5.84
CA ARG A 67 -9.93 -12.77 -6.30
C ARG A 67 -10.64 -12.71 -7.65
N GLY A 68 -11.58 -11.78 -7.84
CA GLY A 68 -12.29 -11.60 -9.09
C GLY A 68 -11.38 -11.25 -10.25
N LEU A 69 -10.40 -10.40 -10.04
CA LEU A 69 -9.43 -9.99 -11.06
C LEU A 69 -8.45 -11.11 -11.44
N ARG A 70 -8.16 -12.06 -10.55
CA ARG A 70 -7.27 -13.21 -10.82
C ARG A 70 -7.98 -14.39 -11.47
N GLN A 71 -9.31 -14.38 -11.60
CA GLN A 71 -10.05 -15.45 -12.28
C GLN A 71 -9.80 -15.43 -13.79
N PRO A 72 -9.72 -16.60 -14.45
CA PRO A 72 -9.66 -16.68 -15.91
C PRO A 72 -10.90 -15.99 -16.52
N GLY A 73 -10.68 -15.02 -17.40
CA GLY A 73 -11.74 -14.23 -18.03
C GLY A 73 -12.23 -13.03 -17.22
N GLY A 74 -11.66 -12.77 -16.04
CA GLY A 74 -11.88 -11.52 -15.32
C GLY A 74 -11.30 -10.30 -16.05
N PRO A 75 -11.77 -9.07 -15.77
CA PRO A 75 -11.36 -7.85 -16.48
C PRO A 75 -9.83 -7.63 -16.47
N ALA A 76 -9.14 -7.98 -15.41
CA ALA A 76 -7.69 -7.81 -15.32
C ALA A 76 -6.90 -8.91 -16.07
N ALA A 77 -7.48 -10.09 -16.27
CA ALA A 77 -6.82 -11.14 -17.06
C ALA A 77 -6.64 -10.70 -18.52
N ALA A 78 -7.55 -9.88 -19.04
CA ALA A 78 -7.45 -9.30 -20.38
C ALA A 78 -6.38 -8.18 -20.45
N GLU A 79 -6.15 -7.46 -19.33
CA GLU A 79 -5.23 -6.31 -19.26
C GLU A 79 -3.83 -6.68 -18.72
N GLY A 80 -3.62 -7.93 -18.29
CA GLY A 80 -2.33 -8.38 -17.75
C GLY A 80 -1.95 -7.78 -16.38
N VAL A 81 -2.94 -7.25 -15.62
CA VAL A 81 -2.73 -6.70 -14.28
C VAL A 81 -3.13 -7.74 -13.23
N ALA A 82 -2.24 -7.99 -12.26
CA ALA A 82 -2.52 -8.87 -11.13
C ALA A 82 -2.76 -8.05 -9.85
N MET A 83 -3.73 -8.47 -9.04
CA MET A 83 -4.06 -7.81 -7.78
C MET A 83 -4.00 -8.79 -6.62
N TRP A 84 -3.50 -8.27 -5.49
CA TRP A 84 -3.53 -8.90 -4.17
C TRP A 84 -4.23 -7.99 -3.19
N ALA A 85 -4.51 -8.50 -1.99
CA ALA A 85 -5.18 -7.76 -0.95
C ALA A 85 -4.41 -7.84 0.38
N THR A 86 -4.60 -6.84 1.24
CA THR A 86 -4.30 -6.93 2.66
C THR A 86 -5.57 -6.92 3.48
N ILE A 87 -5.48 -7.45 4.69
CA ILE A 87 -6.54 -7.44 5.70
C ILE A 87 -6.03 -6.63 6.88
N GLY A 88 -6.73 -5.57 7.25
CA GLY A 88 -6.26 -4.70 8.33
C GLY A 88 -7.33 -3.81 8.94
N LEU A 89 -6.96 -3.20 10.05
CA LEU A 89 -7.77 -2.23 10.76
C LEU A 89 -6.97 -0.94 10.94
N HIS A 90 -7.34 0.07 10.17
CA HIS A 90 -6.75 1.39 10.23
C HIS A 90 -6.91 2.01 11.62
N PRO A 91 -5.96 2.79 12.13
CA PRO A 91 -6.04 3.41 13.45
C PRO A 91 -7.33 4.22 13.70
N HIS A 92 -7.95 4.75 12.66
CA HIS A 92 -9.26 5.44 12.79
C HIS A 92 -10.37 4.51 13.30
N ASN A 93 -10.32 3.24 12.93
CA ASN A 93 -11.33 2.23 13.23
C ASN A 93 -10.90 1.28 14.38
N ALA A 94 -9.83 1.62 15.12
CA ALA A 94 -9.27 0.74 16.14
C ALA A 94 -10.28 0.31 17.22
N VAL A 95 -11.30 1.12 17.49
CA VAL A 95 -12.37 0.78 18.44
C VAL A 95 -13.23 -0.42 18.03
N ASP A 96 -13.20 -0.84 16.76
CA ASP A 96 -13.97 -1.98 16.24
C ASP A 96 -13.35 -3.33 16.63
N GLY A 97 -12.07 -3.34 17.06
CA GLY A 97 -11.34 -4.56 17.42
C GLY A 97 -10.98 -5.47 16.24
N VAL A 98 -10.17 -6.49 16.49
CA VAL A 98 -9.58 -7.35 15.43
C VAL A 98 -10.32 -8.67 15.19
N ASP A 99 -11.36 -9.01 15.94
CA ASP A 99 -12.02 -10.32 15.86
C ASP A 99 -12.54 -10.65 14.46
N GLY A 100 -13.14 -9.66 13.78
CA GLY A 100 -13.62 -9.80 12.40
C GLY A 100 -12.50 -10.01 11.38
N LEU A 101 -11.33 -9.43 11.63
CA LEU A 101 -10.15 -9.56 10.77
C LEU A 101 -9.51 -10.94 10.89
N ASP A 102 -9.36 -11.45 12.12
CA ASP A 102 -8.77 -12.78 12.37
C ASP A 102 -9.62 -13.89 11.76
N ALA A 103 -10.95 -13.78 11.87
CA ALA A 103 -11.89 -14.72 11.23
C ALA A 103 -11.77 -14.69 9.69
N LEU A 104 -11.75 -13.51 9.09
CA LEU A 104 -11.57 -13.33 7.64
C LEU A 104 -10.22 -13.87 7.18
N LEU A 105 -9.15 -13.52 7.88
CA LEU A 105 -7.79 -13.98 7.57
C LEU A 105 -7.70 -15.50 7.61
N THR A 106 -8.21 -16.13 8.66
CA THR A 106 -8.21 -17.59 8.80
C THR A 106 -8.95 -18.25 7.64
N ALA A 107 -10.15 -17.76 7.30
CA ALA A 107 -10.93 -18.29 6.19
C ALA A 107 -10.19 -18.18 4.85
N GLU A 108 -9.48 -17.06 4.61
CA GLU A 108 -8.73 -16.82 3.38
C GLU A 108 -7.47 -17.70 3.28
N LEU A 109 -6.78 -17.91 4.38
CA LEU A 109 -5.58 -18.76 4.43
C LEU A 109 -5.95 -20.25 4.26
N ASP A 110 -7.08 -20.69 4.82
CA ASP A 110 -7.60 -22.05 4.66
C ASP A 110 -8.00 -22.37 3.21
N LEU A 111 -8.48 -21.36 2.46
CA LEU A 111 -8.80 -21.51 1.03
C LEU A 111 -7.56 -21.64 0.14
N ALA A 112 -6.42 -21.12 0.58
CA ALA A 112 -5.18 -21.09 -0.19
C ALA A 112 -4.23 -22.19 0.25
N VAL A 113 -4.46 -23.43 -0.21
CA VAL A 113 -3.63 -24.62 0.10
C VAL A 113 -2.16 -24.38 -0.21
N GLU A 114 -1.87 -23.66 -1.32
CA GLU A 114 -0.50 -23.32 -1.73
C GLU A 114 -0.25 -21.82 -1.54
N PRO A 115 0.89 -21.40 -0.97
CA PRO A 115 1.23 -19.98 -0.79
C PRO A 115 1.13 -19.13 -2.07
N ALA A 116 1.49 -19.69 -3.22
CA ALA A 116 1.41 -19.02 -4.52
C ALA A 116 -0.05 -18.68 -4.95
N ASN A 117 -1.04 -19.35 -4.37
CA ASN A 117 -2.45 -19.11 -4.64
C ASN A 117 -3.07 -18.09 -3.68
N ARG A 118 -2.33 -17.62 -2.69
CA ARG A 118 -2.82 -16.63 -1.73
C ARG A 118 -3.22 -15.34 -2.44
N VAL A 119 -4.40 -14.85 -2.09
CA VAL A 119 -4.88 -13.52 -2.48
C VAL A 119 -4.46 -12.51 -1.41
N VAL A 120 -4.52 -12.92 -0.14
CA VAL A 120 -4.09 -12.11 1.00
C VAL A 120 -2.59 -12.23 1.19
N VAL A 121 -1.88 -11.10 1.10
CA VAL A 121 -0.40 -11.05 1.14
C VAL A 121 0.15 -10.20 2.29
N GLY A 122 -0.73 -9.55 3.06
CA GLY A 122 -0.30 -8.70 4.16
C GLY A 122 -1.40 -8.43 5.20
N ILE A 123 -0.96 -8.02 6.37
CA ILE A 123 -1.77 -7.41 7.43
C ILE A 123 -1.61 -5.91 7.32
N GLY A 124 -2.69 -5.20 7.26
CA GLY A 124 -2.75 -3.75 7.12
C GLY A 124 -3.88 -3.33 6.16
N GLU A 125 -4.14 -2.06 6.15
CA GLU A 125 -3.44 -0.95 6.79
C GLU A 125 -3.66 -0.94 8.30
N CYS A 126 -2.59 -0.81 9.07
CA CYS A 126 -2.63 -0.77 10.53
C CYS A 126 -1.61 0.26 11.06
N GLY A 127 -1.67 0.62 12.33
CA GLY A 127 -0.69 1.54 12.89
C GLY A 127 -1.30 2.62 13.77
N LEU A 128 -0.74 3.84 13.68
CA LEU A 128 -1.09 4.96 14.57
C LEU A 128 -1.35 6.26 13.78
N ASP A 129 -2.42 6.96 14.14
CA ASP A 129 -2.73 8.31 13.64
C ASP A 129 -3.07 9.23 14.82
N TYR A 130 -2.12 10.10 15.18
CA TYR A 130 -2.26 11.07 16.26
C TYR A 130 -2.65 12.47 15.74
N HIS A 131 -2.83 12.60 14.44
CA HIS A 131 -3.32 13.82 13.83
C HIS A 131 -4.84 13.94 13.93
N TYR A 132 -5.55 12.85 13.56
CA TYR A 132 -7.03 12.84 13.60
C TYR A 132 -7.59 12.32 14.92
N ASP A 133 -6.90 11.39 15.59
CA ASP A 133 -7.32 10.80 16.87
C ASP A 133 -8.78 10.27 16.86
N HIS A 134 -9.25 9.68 15.73
CA HIS A 134 -10.62 9.17 15.62
C HIS A 134 -10.89 8.00 16.57
N SER A 135 -9.89 7.19 16.89
CA SER A 135 -9.91 6.23 18.00
C SER A 135 -8.93 6.69 19.08
N PRO A 136 -9.21 6.40 20.38
CA PRO A 136 -8.29 6.74 21.46
C PRO A 136 -6.91 6.14 21.28
N ARG A 137 -5.84 6.90 21.49
CA ARG A 137 -4.44 6.45 21.29
C ARG A 137 -4.10 5.14 22.01
N PRO A 138 -4.51 4.88 23.27
CA PRO A 138 -4.27 3.59 23.91
C PRO A 138 -4.88 2.41 23.13
N VAL A 139 -6.08 2.59 22.56
CA VAL A 139 -6.76 1.58 21.75
C VAL A 139 -6.03 1.38 20.43
N GLN A 140 -5.63 2.47 19.74
CA GLN A 140 -4.80 2.38 18.54
C GLN A 140 -3.53 1.54 18.79
N ARG A 141 -2.83 1.80 19.90
CA ARG A 141 -1.60 1.09 20.29
C ARG A 141 -1.83 -0.40 20.54
N GLU A 142 -2.90 -0.74 21.27
CA GLU A 142 -3.29 -2.12 21.53
C GLU A 142 -3.60 -2.87 20.24
N ILE A 143 -4.45 -2.30 19.39
CA ILE A 143 -4.86 -2.89 18.12
C ILE A 143 -3.68 -3.01 17.13
N PHE A 144 -2.78 -2.04 17.13
CA PHE A 144 -1.57 -2.14 16.30
C PHE A 144 -0.67 -3.30 16.76
N ALA A 145 -0.47 -3.47 18.08
CA ALA A 145 0.31 -4.59 18.62
C ALA A 145 -0.30 -5.95 18.23
N LEU A 146 -1.63 -6.09 18.28
CA LEU A 146 -2.32 -7.32 17.85
C LEU A 146 -2.11 -7.59 16.34
N GLN A 147 -2.13 -6.58 15.50
CA GLN A 147 -1.91 -6.74 14.06
C GLN A 147 -0.42 -7.07 13.73
N ILE A 148 0.53 -6.53 14.49
CA ILE A 148 1.94 -6.96 14.40
C ILE A 148 2.04 -8.47 14.71
N GLU A 149 1.35 -8.95 15.74
CA GLU A 149 1.35 -10.37 16.10
C GLU A 149 0.72 -11.23 14.99
N LEU A 150 -0.40 -10.79 14.39
CA LEU A 150 -1.04 -11.49 13.26
C LEU A 150 -0.09 -11.62 12.07
N ALA A 151 0.58 -10.54 11.69
CA ALA A 151 1.55 -10.56 10.58
C ALA A 151 2.68 -11.57 10.83
N ARG A 152 3.24 -11.58 12.05
CA ARG A 152 4.30 -12.53 12.44
C ARG A 152 3.80 -13.97 12.47
N ARG A 153 2.62 -14.22 13.05
CA ARG A 153 2.04 -15.57 13.20
C ARG A 153 1.82 -16.24 11.85
N HIS A 154 1.40 -15.48 10.84
CA HIS A 154 1.02 -16.00 9.54
C HIS A 154 2.08 -15.79 8.46
N ASP A 155 3.25 -15.25 8.83
CA ASP A 155 4.33 -14.88 7.89
C ASP A 155 3.79 -14.06 6.72
N LEU A 156 3.13 -12.92 7.04
CA LEU A 156 2.58 -11.97 6.09
C LEU A 156 3.31 -10.63 6.15
N ALA A 157 3.26 -9.85 5.09
CA ALA A 157 3.74 -8.47 5.13
C ALA A 157 2.97 -7.66 6.18
N LEU A 158 3.59 -6.66 6.79
CA LEU A 158 2.93 -5.69 7.66
C LEU A 158 2.94 -4.33 6.98
N VAL A 159 1.77 -3.76 6.69
CA VAL A 159 1.61 -2.44 6.05
C VAL A 159 1.22 -1.43 7.11
N VAL A 160 2.17 -0.55 7.44
CA VAL A 160 2.09 0.35 8.60
C VAL A 160 1.78 1.77 8.17
N HIS A 161 0.69 2.31 8.71
CA HIS A 161 0.34 3.72 8.74
C HIS A 161 0.97 4.41 9.95
N THR A 162 1.58 5.56 9.76
CA THR A 162 2.02 6.39 10.88
C THR A 162 1.86 7.88 10.54
N ARG A 163 1.14 8.60 11.38
CA ARG A 163 0.94 10.03 11.22
C ARG A 163 1.04 10.75 12.56
N GLU A 164 2.06 11.62 12.70
CA GLU A 164 2.37 12.33 13.95
C GLU A 164 2.58 11.39 15.15
N ALA A 165 3.01 10.11 14.89
CA ALA A 165 3.13 9.05 15.88
C ALA A 165 4.44 8.26 15.77
N TRP A 166 5.49 8.86 15.21
CA TRP A 166 6.75 8.16 14.87
C TRP A 166 7.38 7.43 16.06
N ASP A 167 7.47 8.07 17.23
CA ASP A 167 8.10 7.47 18.40
C ASP A 167 7.36 6.21 18.84
N ASP A 168 6.05 6.33 19.04
CA ASP A 168 5.21 5.20 19.44
C ASP A 168 5.16 4.09 18.39
N THR A 169 5.20 4.42 17.10
CA THR A 169 5.25 3.43 16.01
C THR A 169 6.53 2.62 16.06
N VAL A 170 7.69 3.29 16.16
CA VAL A 170 8.99 2.63 16.25
C VAL A 170 9.10 1.80 17.52
N ASP A 171 8.67 2.33 18.66
CA ASP A 171 8.72 1.64 19.95
C ASP A 171 7.83 0.39 19.97
N LEU A 172 6.62 0.46 19.41
CA LEU A 172 5.72 -0.69 19.33
C LEU A 172 6.25 -1.78 18.39
N LEU A 173 6.79 -1.41 17.23
CA LEU A 173 7.44 -2.36 16.34
C LEU A 173 8.61 -3.06 17.05
N ALA A 174 9.49 -2.31 17.70
CA ALA A 174 10.63 -2.86 18.41
C ALA A 174 10.20 -3.77 19.59
N ALA A 175 9.19 -3.38 20.36
CA ALA A 175 8.72 -4.12 21.53
C ALA A 175 8.00 -5.44 21.18
N ASN A 176 7.27 -5.47 20.06
CA ASN A 176 6.49 -6.64 19.64
C ASN A 176 7.23 -7.54 18.64
N GLY A 177 8.44 -7.16 18.24
CA GLY A 177 9.24 -7.86 17.24
C GLY A 177 8.77 -7.54 15.81
N VAL A 178 9.62 -6.86 15.09
CA VAL A 178 9.35 -6.39 13.72
C VAL A 178 9.16 -7.59 12.78
N PRO A 179 8.03 -7.70 12.06
CA PRO A 179 7.91 -8.69 10.99
C PRO A 179 8.97 -8.46 9.90
N ASP A 180 9.52 -9.52 9.33
CA ASP A 180 10.61 -9.43 8.32
C ASP A 180 10.21 -8.59 7.09
N ARG A 181 8.92 -8.53 6.79
CA ARG A 181 8.35 -7.83 5.62
C ARG A 181 7.50 -6.63 6.05
N THR A 182 8.06 -5.79 6.93
CA THR A 182 7.41 -4.54 7.35
C THR A 182 7.60 -3.45 6.32
N ILE A 183 6.51 -2.79 5.96
CA ILE A 183 6.45 -1.66 5.03
C ILE A 183 5.85 -0.47 5.77
N ILE A 184 6.59 0.63 5.87
CA ILE A 184 6.01 1.91 6.27
C ILE A 184 5.42 2.52 5.01
N HIS A 185 4.09 2.46 4.90
CA HIS A 185 3.40 2.99 3.74
C HIS A 185 3.29 4.51 3.82
N CYS A 186 3.08 5.14 2.66
CA CYS A 186 2.90 6.59 2.53
C CYS A 186 3.90 7.38 3.39
N PHE A 187 5.19 7.05 3.25
CA PHE A 187 6.22 7.65 4.11
C PHE A 187 6.26 9.17 3.94
N THR A 188 5.94 9.88 5.03
CA THR A 188 5.89 11.35 5.09
C THR A 188 6.88 11.95 6.09
N GLY A 189 7.71 11.12 6.72
CA GLY A 189 8.78 11.56 7.60
C GLY A 189 9.97 12.14 6.85
N GLY A 190 10.92 12.66 7.62
CA GLY A 190 12.21 13.14 7.12
C GLY A 190 13.30 12.08 7.19
N PRO A 191 14.56 12.50 6.95
CA PRO A 191 15.73 11.61 6.99
C PRO A 191 15.92 10.87 8.32
N ASP A 192 15.56 11.46 9.45
CA ASP A 192 15.78 10.85 10.76
C ASP A 192 14.75 9.75 11.03
N GLU A 193 13.47 9.96 10.72
CA GLU A 193 12.42 8.93 10.79
C GLU A 193 12.72 7.80 9.81
N ALA A 194 13.22 8.14 8.61
CA ALA A 194 13.60 7.12 7.62
C ALA A 194 14.71 6.20 8.15
N ARG A 195 15.76 6.74 8.78
CA ARG A 195 16.84 5.94 9.37
C ARG A 195 16.31 5.01 10.46
N ARG A 196 15.47 5.52 11.36
CA ARG A 196 14.87 4.74 12.46
C ARG A 196 14.06 3.55 11.93
N CYS A 197 13.25 3.77 10.89
CA CYS A 197 12.48 2.70 10.27
C CYS A 197 13.38 1.67 9.55
N LEU A 198 14.39 2.14 8.83
CA LEU A 198 15.36 1.29 8.14
C LEU A 198 16.21 0.47 9.11
N ASP A 199 16.61 1.04 10.25
CA ASP A 199 17.36 0.33 11.31
C ASP A 199 16.54 -0.82 11.93
N LEU A 200 15.19 -0.71 11.93
CA LEU A 200 14.29 -1.81 12.28
C LEU A 200 14.15 -2.87 11.16
N GLY A 201 14.75 -2.66 9.99
CA GLY A 201 14.63 -3.55 8.84
C GLY A 201 13.41 -3.30 7.96
N ALA A 202 12.62 -2.26 8.23
CA ALA A 202 11.46 -1.92 7.41
C ALA A 202 11.85 -1.43 6.01
N SER A 203 10.93 -1.59 5.06
CA SER A 203 10.95 -0.92 3.76
C SER A 203 10.12 0.37 3.82
N LEU A 204 10.46 1.35 3.00
CA LEU A 204 9.74 2.62 2.90
C LEU A 204 9.01 2.69 1.57
N SER A 205 7.70 2.93 1.61
CA SER A 205 6.90 3.15 0.42
C SER A 205 6.54 4.63 0.29
N PHE A 206 6.77 5.19 -0.89
CA PHE A 206 6.56 6.60 -1.18
C PHE A 206 5.40 6.78 -2.12
N SER A 207 4.51 7.71 -1.76
CA SER A 207 3.30 8.06 -2.50
C SER A 207 3.44 9.34 -3.34
N GLY A 208 2.36 9.81 -3.92
CA GLY A 208 2.29 11.07 -4.66
C GLY A 208 2.82 12.28 -3.88
N VAL A 209 2.93 12.20 -2.55
CA VAL A 209 3.49 13.27 -1.69
C VAL A 209 4.89 13.67 -2.11
N VAL A 210 5.74 12.74 -2.57
CA VAL A 210 7.12 13.04 -3.01
C VAL A 210 7.18 14.09 -4.13
N THR A 211 6.09 14.23 -4.91
CA THR A 211 5.96 15.20 -6.00
C THR A 211 5.55 16.59 -5.51
N PHE A 212 5.11 16.74 -4.25
CA PHE A 212 4.56 18.01 -3.78
C PHE A 212 5.66 19.05 -3.54
N LYS A 213 5.32 20.32 -3.77
CA LYS A 213 6.28 21.42 -3.66
C LYS A 213 6.98 21.48 -2.28
N ASN A 214 6.23 21.23 -1.22
CA ASN A 214 6.70 21.36 0.17
C ASN A 214 7.18 20.03 0.78
N ALA A 215 7.45 19.00 -0.03
CA ALA A 215 7.85 17.68 0.44
C ALA A 215 9.37 17.43 0.34
N GLU A 216 10.18 18.45 0.68
CA GLU A 216 11.63 18.33 0.59
C GLU A 216 12.19 17.25 1.52
N ASP A 217 11.71 17.16 2.75
CA ASP A 217 12.13 16.14 3.72
C ASP A 217 11.81 14.72 3.21
N VAL A 218 10.65 14.52 2.57
CA VAL A 218 10.27 13.26 1.95
C VAL A 218 11.20 12.90 0.79
N ARG A 219 11.58 13.88 -0.05
CA ARG A 219 12.55 13.66 -1.13
C ARG A 219 13.93 13.29 -0.61
N GLN A 220 14.38 13.93 0.48
CA GLN A 220 15.63 13.59 1.15
C GLN A 220 15.57 12.18 1.75
N ALA A 221 14.46 11.79 2.36
CA ALA A 221 14.24 10.44 2.83
C ALA A 221 14.25 9.42 1.67
N ALA A 222 13.59 9.73 0.56
CA ALA A 222 13.61 8.88 -0.63
C ALA A 222 15.03 8.78 -1.23
N ALA A 223 15.82 9.85 -1.18
CA ALA A 223 17.21 9.85 -1.67
C ALA A 223 18.13 8.98 -0.82
N LEU A 224 17.97 8.97 0.51
CA LEU A 224 18.80 8.18 1.42
C LEU A 224 18.36 6.73 1.55
N CYS A 225 17.10 6.41 1.25
CA CYS A 225 16.56 5.05 1.37
C CYS A 225 17.39 4.07 0.52
N PRO A 226 17.87 2.94 1.07
CA PRO A 226 18.54 1.92 0.28
C PRO A 226 17.63 1.46 -0.88
N LEU A 227 18.20 1.29 -2.06
CA LEU A 227 17.40 0.98 -3.26
C LEU A 227 16.65 -0.35 -3.12
N ASP A 228 17.17 -1.29 -2.34
CA ASP A 228 16.55 -2.59 -2.05
C ASP A 228 15.47 -2.55 -0.94
N ARG A 229 15.20 -1.35 -0.38
CA ARG A 229 14.17 -1.09 0.64
C ARG A 229 13.12 -0.06 0.20
N LEU A 230 13.23 0.40 -1.04
CA LEU A 230 12.36 1.43 -1.60
C LEU A 230 11.18 0.80 -2.33
N LEU A 231 9.96 1.24 -2.00
CA LEU A 231 8.73 0.93 -2.72
C LEU A 231 8.08 2.22 -3.23
N VAL A 232 7.16 2.06 -4.17
CA VAL A 232 6.32 3.14 -4.71
C VAL A 232 4.86 2.73 -4.64
N GLU A 233 3.98 3.70 -4.42
CA GLU A 233 2.55 3.51 -4.32
C GLU A 233 1.78 4.73 -4.79
N THR A 234 0.49 4.57 -5.03
CA THR A 234 -0.38 5.72 -5.29
C THR A 234 -1.10 6.21 -4.06
N ASP A 235 -1.49 5.31 -3.15
CA ASP A 235 -2.48 5.57 -2.09
C ASP A 235 -3.80 6.09 -2.69
N SER A 236 -4.13 5.61 -3.90
CA SER A 236 -5.35 6.04 -4.60
C SER A 236 -6.61 5.64 -3.84
N PRO A 237 -7.66 6.48 -3.82
CA PRO A 237 -7.87 7.68 -4.64
C PRO A 237 -7.26 8.96 -4.06
N PHE A 238 -6.46 8.86 -3.00
CA PHE A 238 -5.86 10.00 -2.31
C PHE A 238 -4.52 10.42 -2.92
N LEU A 239 -3.94 11.50 -2.41
CA LEU A 239 -2.55 11.95 -2.62
C LEU A 239 -2.11 12.06 -4.08
N THR A 240 -3.01 12.47 -4.96
CA THR A 240 -2.76 12.60 -6.41
C THR A 240 -1.46 13.35 -6.68
N PRO A 241 -0.52 12.78 -7.46
CA PRO A 241 0.76 13.43 -7.75
C PRO A 241 0.62 14.65 -8.68
N VAL A 242 1.61 15.53 -8.65
CA VAL A 242 1.76 16.58 -9.66
C VAL A 242 2.04 15.91 -11.02
N PRO A 243 1.45 16.38 -12.14
CA PRO A 243 0.65 17.60 -12.30
C PRO A 243 -0.88 17.43 -12.08
N HIS A 244 -1.35 16.29 -11.63
CA HIS A 244 -2.78 15.95 -11.58
C HIS A 244 -3.49 16.34 -10.28
N ARG A 245 -2.90 17.22 -9.46
CA ARG A 245 -3.52 17.69 -8.21
C ARG A 245 -4.95 18.19 -8.42
N GLY A 246 -5.84 17.87 -7.46
CA GLY A 246 -7.24 18.29 -7.50
C GLY A 246 -8.17 17.34 -8.29
N THR A 247 -7.64 16.21 -8.77
CA THR A 247 -8.46 15.11 -9.33
C THR A 247 -8.28 13.85 -8.48
N PRO A 248 -9.22 12.90 -8.45
CA PRO A 248 -9.01 11.61 -7.80
C PRO A 248 -7.75 10.93 -8.34
N ASN A 249 -6.99 10.28 -7.46
CA ASN A 249 -5.82 9.50 -7.84
C ASN A 249 -6.23 8.13 -8.38
N GLU A 250 -5.32 7.46 -9.10
CA GLU A 250 -5.51 6.10 -9.62
C GLU A 250 -4.17 5.40 -9.80
N PRO A 251 -4.13 4.05 -9.83
CA PRO A 251 -2.88 3.27 -9.95
C PRO A 251 -2.03 3.63 -11.16
N SER A 252 -2.64 4.08 -12.26
CA SER A 252 -1.93 4.51 -13.48
C SER A 252 -0.92 5.64 -13.24
N ARG A 253 -0.94 6.28 -12.06
CA ARG A 253 -0.06 7.40 -11.70
C ARG A 253 1.16 7.01 -10.87
N VAL A 254 1.33 5.74 -10.50
CA VAL A 254 2.53 5.30 -9.78
C VAL A 254 3.84 5.58 -10.55
N PRO A 255 3.89 5.57 -11.90
CA PRO A 255 5.09 5.98 -12.64
C PRO A 255 5.55 7.41 -12.35
N LEU A 256 4.63 8.34 -12.05
CA LEU A 256 4.97 9.72 -11.69
C LEU A 256 5.69 9.78 -10.33
N VAL A 257 5.29 8.93 -9.40
CA VAL A 257 5.96 8.79 -8.10
C VAL A 257 7.37 8.28 -8.31
N GLY A 258 7.53 7.19 -9.08
CA GLY A 258 8.84 6.62 -9.39
C GLY A 258 9.77 7.61 -10.12
N ALA A 259 9.25 8.37 -11.08
CA ALA A 259 10.01 9.40 -11.79
C ALA A 259 10.48 10.54 -10.86
N ALA A 260 9.63 10.96 -9.92
CA ALA A 260 10.02 11.98 -8.93
C ALA A 260 11.13 11.49 -8.00
N ILE A 261 11.08 10.22 -7.58
CA ILE A 261 12.13 9.59 -6.77
C ILE A 261 13.42 9.46 -7.58
N ALA A 262 13.35 9.02 -8.83
CA ALA A 262 14.52 8.91 -9.72
C ALA A 262 15.20 10.27 -9.87
N HIS A 263 14.42 11.34 -10.07
CA HIS A 263 14.93 12.71 -10.12
C HIS A 263 15.61 13.11 -8.81
N ALA A 264 14.99 12.87 -7.66
CA ALA A 264 15.55 13.20 -6.34
C ALA A 264 16.86 12.45 -6.05
N ARG A 265 17.02 11.26 -6.59
CA ARG A 265 18.19 10.38 -6.43
C ARG A 265 19.26 10.60 -7.51
N GLY A 266 18.97 11.34 -8.59
CA GLY A 266 19.87 11.49 -9.74
C GLY A 266 20.14 10.19 -10.49
N MET A 267 19.12 9.31 -10.60
CA MET A 267 19.22 7.99 -11.29
C MET A 267 18.14 7.85 -12.37
N ASP A 268 18.26 6.81 -13.19
CA ASP A 268 17.29 6.53 -14.23
C ASP A 268 15.96 6.04 -13.64
N THR A 269 14.84 6.46 -14.22
CA THR A 269 13.49 6.02 -13.82
C THR A 269 13.35 4.50 -13.98
N ALA A 270 14.01 3.89 -14.97
CA ALA A 270 14.01 2.46 -15.18
C ALA A 270 14.64 1.69 -14.01
N ASP A 271 15.69 2.21 -13.39
CA ASP A 271 16.33 1.58 -12.23
C ASP A 271 15.40 1.62 -11.01
N VAL A 272 14.69 2.74 -10.80
CA VAL A 272 13.69 2.85 -9.72
C VAL A 272 12.51 1.91 -9.97
N ALA A 273 12.01 1.83 -11.21
CA ALA A 273 10.92 0.92 -11.58
C ALA A 273 11.30 -0.54 -11.31
N ALA A 274 12.45 -0.97 -11.79
CA ALA A 274 12.95 -2.33 -11.61
C ALA A 274 13.15 -2.66 -10.12
N ALA A 275 13.79 -1.77 -9.38
CA ALA A 275 14.08 -1.99 -7.95
C ALA A 275 12.79 -2.01 -7.12
N SER A 276 11.92 -1.00 -7.25
CA SER A 276 10.68 -0.92 -6.46
C SER A 276 9.74 -2.09 -6.76
N THR A 277 9.61 -2.50 -8.02
CA THR A 277 8.83 -3.67 -8.41
C THR A 277 9.40 -4.96 -7.81
N ALA A 278 10.71 -5.18 -7.88
CA ALA A 278 11.35 -6.34 -7.26
C ALA A 278 11.20 -6.35 -5.74
N ASN A 279 11.31 -5.17 -5.10
CA ASN A 279 11.14 -5.03 -3.66
C ASN A 279 9.70 -5.31 -3.22
N ALA A 280 8.70 -4.78 -3.94
CA ALA A 280 7.30 -5.03 -3.65
C ALA A 280 6.97 -6.53 -3.80
N ARG A 281 7.46 -7.18 -4.86
CA ARG A 281 7.32 -8.64 -5.03
C ARG A 281 7.92 -9.43 -3.87
N ARG A 282 9.09 -9.05 -3.40
CA ARG A 282 9.74 -9.68 -2.24
C ARG A 282 8.97 -9.42 -0.95
N ALA A 283 8.53 -8.19 -0.70
CA ALA A 283 7.82 -7.80 0.50
C ALA A 283 6.46 -8.51 0.61
N PHE A 284 5.72 -8.62 -0.47
CA PHE A 284 4.42 -9.28 -0.48
C PHE A 284 4.47 -10.78 -0.84
N GLY A 285 5.62 -11.29 -1.29
CA GLY A 285 5.78 -12.70 -1.66
C GLY A 285 4.99 -13.11 -2.92
N CYS A 286 4.87 -12.21 -3.91
CA CYS A 286 4.01 -12.40 -5.09
C CYS A 286 4.64 -11.90 -6.41
#